data_056440575bac54d50e63351fe3180db8
#
_entry.id   056440575bac54d50e63351fe3180db8
#
_cell.length_a   1.000
_cell.length_b   1.000
_cell.length_c   1.000
_cell.angle_alpha   90.00
_cell.angle_beta   90.00
_cell.angle_gamma   90.00
#
_symmetry.space_group_name_H-M   'P 1'
#
loop_
_entity.id
_entity.type
_entity.pdbx_description
1 polymer ?
#
loop_
_entity_poly.entity_id
_entity_poly.type
_entity_poly.pdbx_seq_one_letter_code
_entity_poly.pdbx_strand_id
1 'polypeptide(L)'
;MTTPADVHEVRDPELPGRLLSVERDALLPLLRARGEGDFASPVAACPGWTVRDVLAHCSAALSRVVESRYDKDVFSPASNQRDIDERAGWTITEILDELDRGMAEAGPVIAKAGGPLDGVALGEWVHAGDVRVALGEPGAYAGAGLPFALALLAQVTSARGHLPLHADLDDADEPVRLGDVSGERPPARFIGDGPTLVRLYAGRPVDEVAYELAGADAAELNIFG
;
A
#
# COMPACT_ATOMS: atom_id res chain seq x y z
N MET A 1 2.73 4.37 41.91
CA MET A 1 2.69 4.95 40.56
C MET A 1 3.08 3.83 39.63
N THR A 2 2.12 3.22 38.97
CA THR A 2 2.33 2.13 38.03
C THR A 2 2.66 2.80 36.68
N THR A 3 3.87 2.61 36.20
CA THR A 3 4.29 3.01 34.86
C THR A 3 3.38 2.32 33.85
N PRO A 4 2.80 3.02 32.84
CA PRO A 4 2.10 2.34 31.77
C PRO A 4 3.10 1.40 31.09
N ALA A 5 2.74 0.12 31.00
CA ALA A 5 3.51 -0.84 30.23
C ALA A 5 3.54 -0.34 28.78
N ASP A 6 4.75 -0.25 28.20
CA ASP A 6 4.96 -0.05 26.77
C ASP A 6 4.22 -1.17 26.03
N VAL A 7 3.04 -0.86 25.54
CA VAL A 7 2.31 -1.73 24.63
C VAL A 7 2.97 -1.53 23.27
N HIS A 8 4.10 -2.19 23.03
CA HIS A 8 4.54 -2.46 21.67
C HIS A 8 3.41 -3.26 21.02
N GLU A 9 2.73 -2.66 20.11
CA GLU A 9 1.67 -3.35 19.36
C GLU A 9 2.31 -4.56 18.69
N VAL A 10 1.89 -5.76 19.14
CA VAL A 10 2.46 -7.02 18.64
C VAL A 10 2.08 -7.15 17.18
N ARG A 11 3.08 -7.35 16.31
CA ARG A 11 2.84 -7.57 14.87
C ARG A 11 1.75 -8.61 14.65
N ASP A 12 0.74 -8.25 13.85
CA ASP A 12 -0.25 -9.19 13.35
C ASP A 12 0.23 -9.81 12.02
N PRO A 13 0.67 -11.07 12.01
CA PRO A 13 1.21 -11.70 10.81
C PRO A 13 0.16 -11.95 9.71
N GLU A 14 -1.14 -12.00 10.07
CA GLU A 14 -2.22 -12.27 9.13
C GLU A 14 -2.74 -10.99 8.44
N LEU A 15 -2.39 -9.83 8.96
CA LEU A 15 -2.88 -8.55 8.47
C LEU A 15 -2.56 -8.30 6.98
N PRO A 16 -1.33 -8.56 6.48
CA PRO A 16 -1.03 -8.43 5.06
C PRO A 16 -1.91 -9.32 4.17
N GLY A 17 -2.12 -10.57 4.58
CA GLY A 17 -2.95 -11.53 3.84
C GLY A 17 -4.43 -11.12 3.81
N ARG A 18 -4.96 -10.58 4.92
CA ARG A 18 -6.34 -10.05 4.97
C ARG A 18 -6.50 -8.84 4.05
N LEU A 19 -5.54 -7.91 4.04
CA LEU A 19 -5.58 -6.76 3.14
C LEU A 19 -5.59 -7.20 1.68
N LEU A 20 -4.69 -8.11 1.28
CA LEU A 20 -4.64 -8.64 -0.08
C LEU A 20 -5.94 -9.36 -0.48
N SER A 21 -6.54 -10.15 0.42
CA SER A 21 -7.79 -10.85 0.15
C SER A 21 -8.96 -9.89 -0.08
N VAL A 22 -9.12 -8.89 0.80
CA VAL A 22 -10.20 -7.89 0.67
C VAL A 22 -10.01 -7.06 -0.60
N GLU A 23 -8.77 -6.68 -0.91
CA GLU A 23 -8.46 -5.91 -2.12
C GLU A 23 -8.68 -6.74 -3.38
N ARG A 24 -8.27 -8.00 -3.40
CA ARG A 24 -8.52 -8.94 -4.49
C ARG A 24 -10.02 -9.03 -4.83
N ASP A 25 -10.85 -9.23 -3.81
CA ASP A 25 -12.30 -9.38 -3.97
C ASP A 25 -12.98 -8.10 -4.50
N ALA A 26 -12.40 -6.92 -4.23
CA ALA A 26 -12.90 -5.65 -4.72
C ALA A 26 -12.34 -5.27 -6.10
N LEU A 27 -11.04 -5.46 -6.33
CA LEU A 27 -10.33 -4.97 -7.51
C LEU A 27 -10.52 -5.87 -8.74
N LEU A 28 -10.39 -7.19 -8.59
CA LEU A 28 -10.42 -8.11 -9.74
C LEU A 28 -11.74 -8.07 -10.51
N PRO A 29 -12.93 -8.09 -9.87
CA PRO A 29 -14.20 -7.95 -10.60
C PRO A 29 -14.31 -6.61 -11.35
N LEU A 30 -13.83 -5.51 -10.75
CA LEU A 30 -13.80 -4.20 -11.39
C LEU A 30 -12.94 -4.25 -12.65
N LEU A 31 -11.71 -4.76 -12.57
CA LEU A 31 -10.79 -4.82 -13.70
C LEU A 31 -11.29 -5.75 -14.81
N ARG A 32 -11.85 -6.92 -14.46
CA ARG A 32 -12.40 -7.87 -15.44
C ARG A 32 -13.62 -7.35 -16.19
N ALA A 33 -14.30 -6.32 -15.64
CA ALA A 33 -15.42 -5.63 -16.30
C ALA A 33 -14.99 -4.51 -17.25
N ARG A 34 -13.69 -4.12 -17.27
CA ARG A 34 -13.17 -3.02 -18.08
C ARG A 34 -12.89 -3.43 -19.53
N GLY A 35 -13.02 -2.45 -20.43
CA GLY A 35 -12.61 -2.60 -21.82
C GLY A 35 -11.10 -2.55 -21.98
N GLU A 36 -10.57 -3.16 -23.03
CA GLU A 36 -9.11 -3.21 -23.30
C GLU A 36 -8.47 -1.81 -23.35
N GLY A 37 -9.19 -0.81 -23.87
CA GLY A 37 -8.71 0.58 -23.94
C GLY A 37 -8.49 1.25 -22.59
N ASP A 38 -9.20 0.83 -21.55
CA ASP A 38 -9.08 1.40 -20.21
C ASP A 38 -7.68 1.15 -19.61
N PHE A 39 -7.06 0.02 -19.96
CA PHE A 39 -5.73 -0.36 -19.49
C PHE A 39 -4.58 0.46 -20.09
N ALA A 40 -4.85 1.25 -21.13
CA ALA A 40 -3.90 2.21 -21.70
C ALA A 40 -3.95 3.58 -20.98
N SER A 41 -4.85 3.78 -20.02
CA SER A 41 -4.97 5.02 -19.26
C SER A 41 -3.69 5.30 -18.48
N PRO A 42 -3.13 6.54 -18.55
CA PRO A 42 -1.95 6.89 -17.79
C PRO A 42 -2.26 6.98 -16.29
N VAL A 43 -1.33 6.52 -15.45
CA VAL A 43 -1.43 6.58 -14.00
C VAL A 43 -0.60 7.77 -13.49
N ALA A 44 -1.26 8.85 -13.07
CA ALA A 44 -0.59 10.08 -12.66
C ALA A 44 0.38 9.88 -11.48
N ALA A 45 0.06 8.97 -10.57
CA ALA A 45 0.89 8.63 -9.41
C ALA A 45 2.15 7.81 -9.78
N CYS A 46 2.20 7.23 -10.98
CA CYS A 46 3.32 6.44 -11.50
C CYS A 46 3.75 7.02 -12.86
N PRO A 47 4.51 8.13 -12.90
CA PRO A 47 4.85 8.83 -14.13
C PRO A 47 5.47 7.91 -15.19
N GLY A 48 4.91 7.92 -16.40
CA GLY A 48 5.35 7.09 -17.51
C GLY A 48 4.70 5.70 -17.57
N TRP A 49 3.89 5.33 -16.59
CA TRP A 49 3.18 4.05 -16.54
C TRP A 49 1.69 4.20 -16.90
N THR A 50 1.17 3.18 -17.55
CA THR A 50 -0.27 2.97 -17.76
C THR A 50 -0.86 2.07 -16.67
N VAL A 51 -2.18 1.95 -16.63
CA VAL A 51 -2.88 0.98 -15.77
C VAL A 51 -2.33 -0.43 -16.00
N ARG A 52 -2.12 -0.83 -17.27
CA ARG A 52 -1.51 -2.10 -17.61
C ARG A 52 -0.13 -2.28 -16.97
N ASP A 53 0.72 -1.26 -17.02
CA ASP A 53 2.09 -1.33 -16.48
C ASP A 53 2.08 -1.48 -14.97
N VAL A 54 1.22 -0.75 -14.26
CA VAL A 54 1.03 -0.90 -12.81
C VAL A 54 0.60 -2.31 -12.46
N LEU A 55 -0.40 -2.86 -13.18
CA LEU A 55 -0.88 -4.24 -12.93
C LEU A 55 0.18 -5.29 -13.24
N ALA A 56 0.99 -5.09 -14.30
CA ALA A 56 2.12 -5.97 -14.63
C ALA A 56 3.19 -5.96 -13.53
N HIS A 57 3.50 -4.78 -12.99
CA HIS A 57 4.41 -4.65 -11.85
C HIS A 57 3.86 -5.35 -10.60
N CYS A 58 2.61 -5.08 -10.22
CA CYS A 58 1.95 -5.67 -9.06
C CYS A 58 1.90 -7.20 -9.15
N SER A 59 1.48 -7.74 -10.29
CA SER A 59 1.41 -9.20 -10.50
C SER A 59 2.80 -9.85 -10.36
N ALA A 60 3.84 -9.21 -10.91
CA ALA A 60 5.22 -9.66 -10.79
C ALA A 60 5.74 -9.62 -9.35
N ALA A 61 5.50 -8.52 -8.63
CA ALA A 61 5.94 -8.35 -7.25
C ALA A 61 5.36 -9.45 -6.35
N LEU A 62 4.06 -9.71 -6.46
CA LEU A 62 3.41 -10.80 -5.72
C LEU A 62 3.90 -12.19 -6.14
N SER A 63 4.12 -12.44 -7.44
CA SER A 63 4.69 -13.70 -7.91
C SER A 63 6.09 -13.95 -7.33
N ARG A 64 6.94 -12.92 -7.23
CA ARG A 64 8.24 -13.04 -6.55
C ARG A 64 8.09 -13.39 -5.08
N VAL A 65 7.14 -12.80 -4.39
CA VAL A 65 6.86 -13.13 -2.98
C VAL A 65 6.46 -14.59 -2.86
N VAL A 66 5.49 -15.05 -3.64
CA VAL A 66 5.00 -16.44 -3.64
C VAL A 66 6.13 -17.44 -3.92
N GLU A 67 6.97 -17.15 -4.90
CA GLU A 67 8.08 -18.00 -5.32
C GLU A 67 9.36 -17.80 -4.49
N SER A 68 9.35 -16.86 -3.53
CA SER A 68 10.53 -16.50 -2.70
C SER A 68 11.74 -16.12 -3.54
N ARG A 69 11.55 -15.43 -4.65
CA ARG A 69 12.59 -14.95 -5.57
C ARG A 69 12.97 -13.52 -5.23
N TYR A 70 14.04 -13.31 -4.50
CA TYR A 70 14.53 -11.99 -4.08
C TYR A 70 15.93 -11.73 -4.62
N ASP A 71 16.02 -10.99 -5.71
CA ASP A 71 17.28 -10.46 -6.24
C ASP A 71 17.78 -9.30 -5.37
N LYS A 72 19.06 -8.93 -5.51
CA LYS A 72 19.67 -7.85 -4.69
C LYS A 72 19.00 -6.48 -4.86
N ASP A 73 18.39 -6.25 -6.02
CA ASP A 73 17.73 -4.98 -6.40
C ASP A 73 16.21 -5.08 -6.41
N VAL A 74 15.64 -6.12 -5.78
CA VAL A 74 14.17 -6.31 -5.69
C VAL A 74 13.49 -5.05 -5.14
N PHE A 75 12.38 -4.68 -5.77
CA PHE A 75 11.61 -3.44 -5.50
C PHE A 75 12.35 -2.12 -5.82
N SER A 76 13.47 -2.17 -6.53
CA SER A 76 14.09 -0.97 -7.10
C SER A 76 13.36 -0.51 -8.37
N PRO A 77 13.52 0.76 -8.80
CA PRO A 77 12.95 1.23 -10.08
C PRO A 77 13.35 0.37 -11.28
N ALA A 78 14.60 -0.13 -11.30
CA ALA A 78 15.08 -1.01 -12.36
C ALA A 78 14.41 -2.39 -12.33
N SER A 79 14.18 -2.94 -11.13
CA SER A 79 13.43 -4.19 -10.96
C SER A 79 11.97 -4.02 -11.39
N ASN A 80 11.34 -2.92 -10.98
CA ASN A 80 9.95 -2.63 -11.33
C ASN A 80 9.78 -2.49 -12.86
N GLN A 81 10.75 -1.87 -13.56
CA GLN A 81 10.72 -1.79 -15.02
C GLN A 81 10.88 -3.17 -15.68
N ARG A 82 11.77 -4.03 -15.16
CA ARG A 82 11.88 -5.41 -15.66
C ARG A 82 10.58 -6.20 -15.52
N ASP A 83 9.81 -5.99 -14.46
CA ASP A 83 8.50 -6.62 -14.27
C ASP A 83 7.55 -6.31 -15.41
N ILE A 84 7.52 -5.05 -15.83
CA ILE A 84 6.71 -4.57 -16.95
C ILE A 84 7.20 -5.17 -18.27
N ASP A 85 8.52 -5.09 -18.53
CA ASP A 85 9.14 -5.55 -19.75
C ASP A 85 8.92 -7.07 -19.96
N GLU A 86 9.03 -7.87 -18.91
CA GLU A 86 8.78 -9.32 -18.94
C GLU A 86 7.34 -9.67 -19.32
N ARG A 87 6.38 -8.78 -19.04
CA ARG A 87 4.96 -8.97 -19.34
C ARG A 87 4.47 -8.17 -20.54
N ALA A 88 5.37 -7.51 -21.28
CA ALA A 88 5.00 -6.68 -22.43
C ALA A 88 4.23 -7.43 -23.51
N GLY A 89 4.52 -8.72 -23.69
CA GLY A 89 3.84 -9.58 -24.66
C GLY A 89 2.59 -10.32 -24.13
N TRP A 90 2.25 -10.14 -22.85
CA TRP A 90 1.10 -10.83 -22.25
C TRP A 90 -0.20 -10.13 -22.61
N THR A 91 -1.29 -10.87 -22.62
CA THR A 91 -2.64 -10.30 -22.64
C THR A 91 -2.97 -9.72 -21.26
N ILE A 92 -3.94 -8.80 -21.21
CA ILE A 92 -4.40 -8.27 -19.92
C ILE A 92 -4.99 -9.38 -19.04
N THR A 93 -5.64 -10.39 -19.64
CA THR A 93 -6.17 -11.54 -18.91
C THR A 93 -5.06 -12.32 -18.21
N GLU A 94 -3.93 -12.57 -18.87
CA GLU A 94 -2.78 -13.26 -18.25
C GLU A 94 -2.20 -12.46 -17.07
N ILE A 95 -2.11 -11.12 -17.18
CA ILE A 95 -1.68 -10.25 -16.09
C ILE A 95 -2.67 -10.32 -14.91
N LEU A 96 -3.98 -10.23 -15.18
CA LEU A 96 -5.01 -10.29 -14.14
C LEU A 96 -5.07 -11.67 -13.46
N ASP A 97 -4.85 -12.76 -14.19
CA ASP A 97 -4.82 -14.10 -13.61
C ASP A 97 -3.57 -14.33 -12.75
N GLU A 98 -2.42 -13.74 -13.12
CA GLU A 98 -1.23 -13.74 -12.28
C GLU A 98 -1.44 -12.90 -11.01
N LEU A 99 -2.03 -11.72 -11.12
CA LEU A 99 -2.37 -10.84 -10.00
C LEU A 99 -3.32 -11.53 -9.03
N ASP A 100 -4.39 -12.15 -9.55
CA ASP A 100 -5.39 -12.90 -8.78
C ASP A 100 -4.72 -14.01 -7.94
N ARG A 101 -3.87 -14.83 -8.57
CA ARG A 101 -3.10 -15.86 -7.89
C ARG A 101 -2.15 -15.25 -6.84
N GLY A 102 -1.41 -14.20 -7.19
CA GLY A 102 -0.48 -13.55 -6.29
C GLY A 102 -1.16 -13.01 -5.03
N MET A 103 -2.29 -12.32 -5.18
CA MET A 103 -3.08 -11.83 -4.05
C MET A 103 -3.64 -12.95 -3.17
N ALA A 104 -3.96 -14.10 -3.75
CA ALA A 104 -4.46 -15.26 -3.01
C ALA A 104 -3.35 -15.98 -2.21
N GLU A 105 -2.15 -16.06 -2.75
CA GLU A 105 -1.09 -16.95 -2.25
C GLU A 105 0.01 -16.23 -1.45
N ALA A 106 0.19 -14.91 -1.62
CA ALA A 106 1.29 -14.18 -0.97
C ALA A 106 1.13 -14.04 0.55
N GLY A 107 -0.10 -13.96 1.07
CA GLY A 107 -0.37 -13.73 2.49
C GLY A 107 0.40 -14.66 3.43
N PRO A 108 0.31 -15.99 3.30
CA PRO A 108 1.05 -16.92 4.15
C PRO A 108 2.58 -16.79 4.04
N VAL A 109 3.10 -16.42 2.86
CA VAL A 109 4.54 -16.21 2.66
C VAL A 109 5.00 -14.94 3.39
N ILE A 110 4.24 -13.85 3.28
CA ILE A 110 4.50 -12.59 4.00
C ILE A 110 4.43 -12.81 5.51
N ALA A 111 3.42 -13.52 6.00
CA ALA A 111 3.26 -13.87 7.41
C ALA A 111 4.51 -14.57 7.95
N LYS A 112 5.01 -15.58 7.22
CA LYS A 112 6.20 -16.38 7.58
C LYS A 112 7.50 -15.59 7.53
N ALA A 113 7.58 -14.54 6.69
CA ALA A 113 8.77 -13.71 6.57
C ALA A 113 9.06 -12.85 7.82
N GLY A 114 8.10 -12.70 8.72
CA GLY A 114 8.32 -12.07 10.01
C GLY A 114 8.44 -10.54 9.99
N GLY A 115 7.87 -9.84 8.97
CA GLY A 115 7.77 -8.38 8.90
C GLY A 115 8.43 -7.71 7.70
N PRO A 116 9.62 -8.16 7.19
CA PRO A 116 10.29 -7.48 6.08
C PRO A 116 9.45 -7.30 4.81
N LEU A 117 8.47 -8.18 4.58
CA LEU A 117 7.58 -8.15 3.42
C LEU A 117 6.21 -7.51 3.67
N ASP A 118 5.91 -7.07 4.90
CA ASP A 118 4.60 -6.50 5.24
C ASP A 118 4.26 -5.30 4.34
N GLY A 119 5.25 -4.46 4.02
CA GLY A 119 5.09 -3.31 3.14
C GLY A 119 4.69 -3.65 1.70
N VAL A 120 4.87 -4.90 1.24
CA VAL A 120 4.44 -5.31 -0.11
C VAL A 120 2.91 -5.26 -0.20
N ALA A 121 2.19 -5.85 0.76
CA ALA A 121 0.72 -5.83 0.73
C ALA A 121 0.15 -4.40 0.81
N LEU A 122 0.81 -3.50 1.55
CA LEU A 122 0.42 -2.09 1.59
C LEU A 122 0.69 -1.41 0.24
N GLY A 123 1.82 -1.68 -0.40
CA GLY A 123 2.16 -1.18 -1.74
C GLY A 123 1.14 -1.63 -2.79
N GLU A 124 0.72 -2.88 -2.77
CA GLU A 124 -0.32 -3.41 -3.66
C GLU A 124 -1.65 -2.66 -3.49
N TRP A 125 -2.07 -2.42 -2.24
CA TRP A 125 -3.29 -1.66 -1.97
C TRP A 125 -3.19 -0.21 -2.45
N VAL A 126 -2.03 0.43 -2.28
CA VAL A 126 -1.77 1.79 -2.80
C VAL A 126 -1.85 1.80 -4.32
N HIS A 127 -1.22 0.86 -5.01
CA HIS A 127 -1.29 0.75 -6.48
C HIS A 127 -2.71 0.45 -6.98
N ALA A 128 -3.49 -0.32 -6.24
CA ALA A 128 -4.91 -0.52 -6.55
C ALA A 128 -5.69 0.80 -6.48
N GLY A 129 -5.39 1.66 -5.51
CA GLY A 129 -5.90 3.03 -5.43
C GLY A 129 -5.47 3.89 -6.63
N ASP A 130 -4.17 3.85 -7.00
CA ASP A 130 -3.62 4.55 -8.18
C ASP A 130 -4.37 4.15 -9.46
N VAL A 131 -4.62 2.85 -9.63
CA VAL A 131 -5.38 2.30 -10.77
C VAL A 131 -6.82 2.78 -10.77
N ARG A 132 -7.51 2.77 -9.62
CA ARG A 132 -8.89 3.28 -9.51
C ARG A 132 -8.97 4.76 -9.86
N VAL A 133 -8.02 5.59 -9.43
CA VAL A 133 -7.93 6.99 -9.83
C VAL A 133 -7.82 7.13 -11.35
N ALA A 134 -6.92 6.37 -11.99
CA ALA A 134 -6.73 6.41 -13.44
C ALA A 134 -7.97 5.95 -14.22
N LEU A 135 -8.78 5.07 -13.64
CA LEU A 135 -10.05 4.58 -14.21
C LEU A 135 -11.26 5.44 -13.86
N GLY A 136 -11.09 6.54 -13.11
CA GLY A 136 -12.15 7.46 -12.71
C GLY A 136 -13.12 6.90 -11.65
N GLU A 137 -12.68 5.90 -10.87
CA GLU A 137 -13.50 5.32 -9.81
C GLU A 137 -13.60 6.24 -8.60
N PRO A 138 -14.81 6.48 -8.07
CA PRO A 138 -14.98 7.26 -6.84
C PRO A 138 -14.40 6.51 -5.63
N GLY A 139 -13.85 7.26 -4.67
CA GLY A 139 -13.33 6.66 -3.43
C GLY A 139 -12.17 5.69 -3.64
N ALA A 140 -11.27 6.01 -4.56
CA ALA A 140 -10.20 5.13 -5.04
C ALA A 140 -9.35 4.48 -3.95
N TYR A 141 -9.11 5.20 -2.84
CA TYR A 141 -8.34 4.74 -1.66
C TYR A 141 -9.22 4.47 -0.43
N ALA A 142 -10.53 4.33 -0.63
CA ALA A 142 -11.51 4.04 0.42
C ALA A 142 -11.96 2.56 0.32
N GLY A 143 -13.04 2.24 1.04
CA GLY A 143 -13.67 0.92 1.00
C GLY A 143 -13.20 -0.04 2.08
N ALA A 144 -13.55 -1.32 1.95
CA ALA A 144 -13.36 -2.33 2.99
C ALA A 144 -11.88 -2.62 3.31
N GLY A 145 -10.96 -2.28 2.41
CA GLY A 145 -9.51 -2.45 2.61
C GLY A 145 -8.87 -1.38 3.49
N LEU A 146 -9.47 -0.18 3.57
CA LEU A 146 -8.87 0.97 4.27
C LEU A 146 -8.53 0.70 5.75
N PRO A 147 -9.38 0.09 6.58
CA PRO A 147 -9.02 -0.21 7.97
C PRO A 147 -7.81 -1.14 8.09
N PHE A 148 -7.69 -2.13 7.20
CA PHE A 148 -6.53 -3.03 7.15
C PHE A 148 -5.28 -2.32 6.65
N ALA A 149 -5.40 -1.41 5.68
CA ALA A 149 -4.30 -0.60 5.17
C ALA A 149 -3.76 0.35 6.24
N LEU A 150 -4.62 1.01 7.03
CA LEU A 150 -4.23 1.87 8.16
C LEU A 150 -3.54 1.06 9.26
N ALA A 151 -4.09 -0.10 9.64
CA ALA A 151 -3.47 -0.97 10.62
C ALA A 151 -2.10 -1.49 10.14
N LEU A 152 -1.99 -1.87 8.85
CA LEU A 152 -0.73 -2.32 8.27
C LEU A 152 0.28 -1.18 8.14
N LEU A 153 -0.16 0.04 7.83
CA LEU A 153 0.68 1.23 7.84
C LEU A 153 1.27 1.48 9.23
N ALA A 154 0.45 1.35 10.30
CA ALA A 154 0.92 1.48 11.68
C ALA A 154 1.98 0.41 11.99
N GLN A 155 1.72 -0.85 11.64
CA GLN A 155 2.66 -1.95 11.85
C GLN A 155 3.99 -1.74 11.10
N VAL A 156 3.95 -1.36 9.82
CA VAL A 156 5.12 -1.15 8.98
C VAL A 156 5.95 0.05 9.45
N THR A 157 5.31 1.16 9.78
CA THR A 157 5.99 2.38 10.24
C THR A 157 6.63 2.20 11.60
N SER A 158 5.97 1.50 12.52
CA SER A 158 6.53 1.14 13.83
C SER A 158 7.74 0.22 13.68
N ALA A 159 7.62 -0.86 12.87
CA ALA A 159 8.71 -1.81 12.65
C ALA A 159 9.95 -1.19 11.98
N ARG A 160 9.77 -0.13 11.19
CA ARG A 160 10.86 0.60 10.52
C ARG A 160 11.45 1.74 11.38
N GLY A 161 10.94 1.96 12.59
CA GLY A 161 11.36 3.10 13.41
C GLY A 161 11.07 4.46 12.76
N HIS A 162 9.97 4.55 11.99
CA HIS A 162 9.59 5.78 11.32
C HIS A 162 9.22 6.87 12.33
N LEU A 163 9.15 8.14 11.91
CA LEU A 163 8.78 9.23 12.80
C LEU A 163 7.41 8.97 13.45
N PRO A 164 7.26 9.27 14.76
CA PRO A 164 5.98 9.08 15.45
C PRO A 164 4.94 10.09 14.95
N LEU A 165 3.70 9.63 14.74
CA LEU A 165 2.58 10.46 14.34
C LEU A 165 1.29 9.99 15.01
N HIS A 166 0.49 10.95 15.49
CA HIS A 166 -0.87 10.73 15.95
C HIS A 166 -1.83 11.29 14.89
N ALA A 167 -2.72 10.45 14.37
CA ALA A 167 -3.73 10.84 13.39
C ALA A 167 -5.13 10.80 14.02
N ASP A 168 -5.79 11.95 14.02
CA ASP A 168 -7.22 12.10 14.29
C ASP A 168 -7.93 12.02 12.93
N LEU A 169 -8.63 10.93 12.66
CA LEU A 169 -9.28 10.68 11.37
C LEU A 169 -10.75 11.06 11.39
N ASP A 170 -11.21 11.80 10.38
CA ASP A 170 -12.62 12.22 10.24
C ASP A 170 -13.56 11.03 9.95
N ASP A 171 -13.00 9.92 9.48
CA ASP A 171 -13.72 8.71 9.06
C ASP A 171 -13.46 7.50 9.98
N ALA A 172 -12.89 7.72 11.17
CA ALA A 172 -12.68 6.68 12.19
C ALA A 172 -12.92 7.21 13.60
N ASP A 173 -13.48 6.36 14.46
CA ASP A 173 -13.81 6.73 15.86
C ASP A 173 -12.56 6.80 16.77
N GLU A 174 -11.52 6.04 16.44
CA GLU A 174 -10.32 5.93 17.26
C GLU A 174 -9.11 6.53 16.54
N PRO A 175 -8.24 7.28 17.25
CA PRO A 175 -7.03 7.83 16.66
C PRO A 175 -6.04 6.73 16.25
N VAL A 176 -5.37 6.91 15.13
CA VAL A 176 -4.32 6.00 14.65
C VAL A 176 -2.95 6.51 15.11
N ARG A 177 -2.13 5.60 15.63
CA ARG A 177 -0.74 5.87 16.00
C ARG A 177 0.20 5.21 15.01
N LEU A 178 1.13 5.98 14.48
CA LEU A 178 2.07 5.55 13.45
C LEU A 178 3.51 5.80 13.94
N GLY A 179 4.45 5.03 13.41
CA GLY A 179 5.86 5.20 13.68
C GLY A 179 6.33 4.68 15.05
N ASP A 180 7.55 5.04 15.41
CA ASP A 180 8.16 4.64 16.69
C ASP A 180 7.87 5.68 17.77
N VAL A 181 6.97 5.34 18.69
CA VAL A 181 6.58 6.20 19.83
C VAL A 181 7.55 6.08 21.01
N SER A 182 8.54 5.20 20.96
CA SER A 182 9.54 5.02 22.03
C SER A 182 10.71 6.02 21.95
N GLY A 183 10.83 6.75 20.83
CA GLY A 183 11.86 7.73 20.59
C GLY A 183 11.69 9.04 21.36
N GLU A 184 12.73 9.90 21.32
CA GLU A 184 12.71 11.21 21.98
C GLU A 184 11.93 12.29 21.19
N ARG A 185 11.64 12.05 19.90
CA ARG A 185 10.90 13.00 19.04
C ARG A 185 9.42 13.01 19.46
N PRO A 186 8.86 14.20 19.77
CA PRO A 186 7.41 14.30 19.99
C PRO A 186 6.65 13.84 18.74
N PRO A 187 5.51 13.15 18.90
CA PRO A 187 4.68 12.76 17.78
C PRO A 187 4.22 13.97 16.96
N ALA A 188 4.34 13.86 15.64
CA ALA A 188 3.64 14.75 14.73
C ALA A 188 2.12 14.55 14.85
N ARG A 189 1.33 15.50 14.37
CA ARG A 189 -0.12 15.43 14.39
C ARG A 189 -0.68 15.54 12.98
N PHE A 190 -1.59 14.64 12.63
CA PHE A 190 -2.39 14.68 11.42
C PHE A 190 -3.88 14.79 11.77
N ILE A 191 -4.64 15.60 11.03
CA ILE A 191 -6.10 15.68 11.06
C ILE A 191 -6.59 15.63 9.62
N GLY A 192 -7.50 14.71 9.30
CA GLY A 192 -8.04 14.51 7.96
C GLY A 192 -8.61 13.10 7.80
N ASP A 193 -8.83 12.65 6.57
CA ASP A 193 -9.35 11.32 6.30
C ASP A 193 -8.24 10.24 6.17
N GLY A 194 -8.62 8.97 6.35
CA GLY A 194 -7.72 7.84 6.25
C GLY A 194 -7.07 7.68 4.87
N PRO A 195 -7.82 7.82 3.74
CA PRO A 195 -7.26 7.83 2.39
C PRO A 195 -6.14 8.85 2.20
N THR A 196 -6.31 10.07 2.69
CA THR A 196 -5.30 11.13 2.61
C THR A 196 -4.05 10.77 3.41
N LEU A 197 -4.22 10.23 4.62
CA LEU A 197 -3.09 9.77 5.44
C LEU A 197 -2.26 8.71 4.71
N VAL A 198 -2.89 7.67 4.18
CA VAL A 198 -2.15 6.61 3.45
C VAL A 198 -1.46 7.18 2.20
N ARG A 199 -2.12 8.08 1.46
CA ARG A 199 -1.53 8.74 0.28
C ARG A 199 -0.28 9.54 0.64
N LEU A 200 -0.27 10.27 1.75
CA LEU A 200 0.92 10.97 2.24
C LEU A 200 2.08 10.00 2.50
N TYR A 201 1.81 8.88 3.20
CA TYR A 201 2.82 7.86 3.47
C TYR A 201 3.30 7.12 2.22
N ALA A 202 2.51 7.14 1.16
CA ALA A 202 2.86 6.58 -0.14
C ALA A 202 3.49 7.61 -1.11
N GLY A 203 3.68 8.86 -0.69
CA GLY A 203 4.20 9.93 -1.55
C GLY A 203 3.26 10.28 -2.71
N ARG A 204 1.93 10.08 -2.53
CA ARG A 204 0.92 10.39 -3.54
C ARG A 204 0.44 11.83 -3.41
N PRO A 205 0.08 12.52 -4.52
CA PRO A 205 -0.46 13.87 -4.48
C PRO A 205 -1.75 13.95 -3.65
N VAL A 206 -1.85 15.00 -2.81
CA VAL A 206 -3.01 15.27 -1.95
C VAL A 206 -3.48 16.73 -2.06
N ASP A 207 -3.08 17.42 -3.14
CA ASP A 207 -3.25 18.88 -3.30
C ASP A 207 -4.71 19.36 -3.29
N GLU A 208 -5.67 18.47 -3.58
CA GLU A 208 -7.10 18.80 -3.64
C GLU A 208 -7.86 18.43 -2.35
N VAL A 209 -7.16 17.93 -1.32
CA VAL A 209 -7.79 17.45 -0.09
C VAL A 209 -7.38 18.32 1.08
N ALA A 210 -8.35 18.71 1.91
CA ALA A 210 -8.07 19.47 3.13
C ALA A 210 -7.56 18.51 4.22
N TYR A 211 -6.41 18.82 4.80
CA TYR A 211 -5.86 18.14 5.98
C TYR A 211 -4.96 19.10 6.77
N GLU A 212 -4.69 18.76 8.02
CA GLU A 212 -3.71 19.45 8.85
C GLU A 212 -2.56 18.50 9.18
N LEU A 213 -1.32 18.96 9.00
CA LEU A 213 -0.10 18.26 9.40
C LEU A 213 0.78 19.21 10.20
N ALA A 214 1.13 18.83 11.42
CA ALA A 214 1.98 19.62 12.30
C ALA A 214 3.09 18.74 12.89
N GLY A 215 4.31 19.29 13.01
CA GLY A 215 5.46 18.60 13.60
C GLY A 215 6.23 17.68 12.65
N ALA A 216 5.81 17.62 11.38
CA ALA A 216 6.53 16.93 10.30
C ALA A 216 6.21 17.59 8.95
N ASP A 217 7.08 17.40 7.96
CA ASP A 217 6.80 17.70 6.56
C ASP A 217 6.23 16.46 5.85
N ALA A 218 5.36 16.68 4.86
CA ALA A 218 4.75 15.57 4.09
C ALA A 218 5.80 14.63 3.46
N ALA A 219 6.95 15.16 3.03
CA ALA A 219 8.03 14.37 2.48
C ALA A 219 8.69 13.42 3.51
N GLU A 220 8.66 13.77 4.81
CA GLU A 220 9.19 12.91 5.89
C GLU A 220 8.29 11.68 6.13
N LEU A 221 7.03 11.70 5.69
CA LEU A 221 6.09 10.59 5.87
C LEU A 221 6.29 9.48 4.85
N ASN A 222 6.88 9.74 3.68
CA ASN A 222 6.98 8.77 2.58
C ASN A 222 7.84 7.55 2.97
N ILE A 223 7.25 6.36 2.94
CA ILE A 223 7.90 5.08 3.28
C ILE A 223 8.31 4.25 2.06
N PHE A 224 7.97 4.69 0.85
CA PHE A 224 8.28 4.02 -0.43
C PHE A 224 9.27 4.82 -1.30
N GLY A 225 9.74 5.97 -0.82
CA GLY A 225 10.68 6.87 -1.50
C GLY A 225 12.13 6.43 -1.45
#